data_58fa86c1c0ef164f9e45ba8c382a0a43
#
_entry.id   58fa86c1c0ef164f9e45ba8c382a0a43
#
_cell.length_a   1.000
_cell.length_b   1.000
_cell.length_c   1.000
_cell.angle_alpha   90.00
_cell.angle_beta   90.00
_cell.angle_gamma   90.00
#
_symmetry.space_group_name_H-M   'P 1'
#
loop_
_entity.id
_entity.type
_entity.pdbx_description
1 polymer ?
#
loop_
_entity_poly.entity_id
_entity_poly.type
_entity_poly.pdbx_seq_one_letter_code
_entity_poly.pdbx_strand_id
1 'polypeptide(L)'
;MPVILDPDAAAVYKAFQEAGRPAYETLTAPEAREYYRAARIVSNPEPPALESTKALAIPAPHGTIPARIYTPKTLRKINGLAPCLVFFHGGGWVIGDLDTHEVVCQKLAHEGELIVISVDYRLAPEHRFPAAVDDAV
;
A
#
# COMPACT_ATOMS: atom_id res chain seq x y z
N MET A 1 4.66 -2.88 -33.07
CA MET A 1 5.89 -3.52 -32.59
C MET A 1 5.51 -4.44 -31.42
N PRO A 2 5.98 -5.68 -31.35
CA PRO A 2 5.77 -6.50 -30.18
C PRO A 2 6.46 -5.84 -28.97
N VAL A 3 5.76 -5.77 -27.84
CA VAL A 3 6.34 -5.27 -26.59
C VAL A 3 7.32 -6.33 -26.09
N ILE A 4 8.59 -6.00 -26.03
CA ILE A 4 9.63 -6.88 -25.46
C ILE A 4 9.66 -6.56 -23.96
N LEU A 5 9.21 -7.51 -23.14
CA LEU A 5 9.32 -7.42 -21.70
C LEU A 5 10.72 -7.83 -21.25
N ASP A 6 11.18 -7.20 -20.16
CA ASP A 6 12.32 -7.70 -19.41
C ASP A 6 12.06 -9.16 -18.99
N PRO A 7 13.09 -10.06 -19.00
CA PRO A 7 12.91 -11.48 -18.67
C PRO A 7 12.21 -11.71 -17.32
N ASP A 8 12.54 -10.94 -16.29
CA ASP A 8 11.94 -11.06 -14.96
C ASP A 8 10.46 -10.63 -14.99
N ALA A 9 10.16 -9.53 -15.68
CA ALA A 9 8.78 -9.07 -15.86
C ALA A 9 7.95 -10.07 -16.69
N ALA A 10 8.55 -10.66 -17.72
CA ALA A 10 7.91 -11.71 -18.53
C ALA A 10 7.59 -12.96 -17.70
N ALA A 11 8.50 -13.37 -16.80
CA ALA A 11 8.29 -14.52 -15.92
C ALA A 11 7.14 -14.27 -14.94
N VAL A 12 7.09 -13.07 -14.32
CA VAL A 12 6.00 -12.68 -13.43
C VAL A 12 4.67 -12.63 -14.18
N TYR A 13 4.65 -12.03 -15.37
CA TYR A 13 3.45 -11.94 -16.19
C TYR A 13 2.92 -13.31 -16.59
N LYS A 14 3.81 -14.21 -16.99
CA LYS A 14 3.47 -15.60 -17.33
C LYS A 14 2.87 -16.34 -16.14
N ALA A 15 3.52 -16.27 -14.98
CA ALA A 15 3.02 -16.88 -13.75
C ALA A 15 1.63 -16.34 -13.36
N PHE A 16 1.40 -15.04 -13.58
CA PHE A 16 0.11 -14.41 -13.36
C PHE A 16 -0.97 -14.97 -14.29
N GLN A 17 -0.67 -15.17 -15.58
CA GLN A 17 -1.60 -15.75 -16.55
C GLN A 17 -1.90 -17.24 -16.25
N GLU A 18 -0.88 -18.01 -15.91
CA GLU A 18 -1.00 -19.45 -15.61
C GLU A 18 -1.77 -19.71 -14.31
N ALA A 19 -1.81 -18.76 -13.40
CA ALA A 19 -2.57 -18.88 -12.15
C ALA A 19 -4.10 -18.91 -12.33
N GLY A 20 -4.62 -18.71 -13.56
CA GLY A 20 -6.05 -18.79 -13.87
C GLY A 20 -6.91 -17.82 -13.06
N ARG A 21 -6.36 -16.65 -12.72
CA ARG A 21 -6.97 -15.69 -11.83
C ARG A 21 -8.18 -15.01 -12.46
N PRO A 22 -9.28 -14.80 -11.71
CA PRO A 22 -10.41 -14.05 -12.22
C PRO A 22 -10.01 -12.59 -12.51
N ALA A 23 -10.58 -12.02 -13.55
CA ALA A 23 -10.40 -10.59 -13.82
C ALA A 23 -11.12 -9.75 -12.76
N TYR A 24 -10.44 -8.73 -12.23
CA TYR A 24 -10.97 -7.94 -11.12
C TYR A 24 -12.33 -7.31 -11.42
N GLU A 25 -12.57 -6.93 -12.67
CA GLU A 25 -13.85 -6.37 -13.13
C GLU A 25 -15.03 -7.35 -13.08
N THR A 26 -14.78 -8.65 -12.89
CA THR A 26 -15.82 -9.68 -12.75
C THR A 26 -16.17 -9.95 -11.29
N LEU A 27 -15.43 -9.35 -10.34
CA LEU A 27 -15.59 -9.55 -8.90
C LEU A 27 -16.39 -8.40 -8.29
N THR A 28 -17.11 -8.69 -7.21
CA THR A 28 -17.62 -7.64 -6.31
C THR A 28 -16.46 -6.98 -5.57
N ALA A 29 -16.66 -5.77 -5.05
CA ALA A 29 -15.60 -5.06 -4.33
C ALA A 29 -15.06 -5.85 -3.12
N PRO A 30 -15.88 -6.50 -2.26
CA PRO A 30 -15.38 -7.35 -1.19
C PRO A 30 -14.53 -8.53 -1.69
N GLU A 31 -15.00 -9.25 -2.72
CA GLU A 31 -14.25 -10.36 -3.31
C GLU A 31 -12.91 -9.91 -3.90
N ALA A 32 -12.91 -8.77 -4.60
CA ALA A 32 -11.71 -8.19 -5.17
C ALA A 32 -10.68 -7.82 -4.09
N ARG A 33 -11.12 -7.28 -2.96
CA ARG A 33 -10.25 -6.94 -1.80
C ARG A 33 -9.63 -8.19 -1.18
N GLU A 34 -10.44 -9.21 -0.91
CA GLU A 34 -9.98 -10.46 -0.36
C GLU A 34 -8.97 -11.13 -1.29
N TYR A 35 -9.30 -11.20 -2.55
CA TYR A 35 -8.44 -11.75 -3.58
C TYR A 35 -7.10 -11.00 -3.72
N TYR A 36 -7.14 -9.67 -3.72
CA TYR A 36 -5.94 -8.84 -3.78
C TYR A 36 -5.06 -9.03 -2.56
N ARG A 37 -5.66 -9.07 -1.36
CA ARG A 37 -4.94 -9.31 -0.10
C ARG A 37 -4.21 -10.65 -0.12
N ALA A 38 -4.90 -11.73 -0.49
CA ALA A 38 -4.32 -13.06 -0.59
C ALA A 38 -3.15 -13.12 -1.60
N ALA A 39 -3.30 -12.47 -2.75
CA ALA A 39 -2.25 -12.42 -3.77
C ALA A 39 -1.00 -11.66 -3.31
N ARG A 40 -1.17 -10.58 -2.53
CA ARG A 40 -0.04 -9.76 -2.03
C ARG A 40 0.76 -10.48 -0.95
N ILE A 41 0.13 -11.23 -0.07
CA ILE A 41 0.82 -12.03 0.96
C ILE A 41 1.84 -12.99 0.34
N VAL A 42 1.47 -13.64 -0.76
CA VAL A 42 2.33 -14.63 -1.44
C VAL A 42 3.48 -13.95 -2.22
N SER A 43 3.27 -12.76 -2.73
CA SER A 43 4.24 -12.06 -3.60
C SER A 43 5.15 -11.07 -2.88
N ASN A 44 4.91 -10.81 -1.60
CA ASN A 44 5.73 -9.86 -0.84
C ASN A 44 7.10 -10.48 -0.50
N PRO A 45 8.20 -9.74 -0.75
CA PRO A 45 9.51 -10.13 -0.24
C PRO A 45 9.56 -10.01 1.29
N GLU A 46 10.58 -10.61 1.88
CA GLU A 46 10.81 -10.46 3.32
C GLU A 46 10.99 -8.97 3.69
N PRO A 47 10.26 -8.49 4.71
CA PRO A 47 10.33 -7.09 5.12
C PRO A 47 11.65 -6.75 5.84
N PRO A 48 12.19 -5.54 5.66
CA PRO A 48 13.34 -5.10 6.42
C PRO A 48 12.97 -4.87 7.89
N ALA A 49 13.94 -5.07 8.79
CA ALA A 49 13.74 -4.78 10.20
C ALA A 49 13.72 -3.27 10.45
N LEU A 50 12.65 -2.79 11.06
CA LEU A 50 12.47 -1.41 11.49
C LEU A 50 12.70 -1.23 13.00
N GLU A 51 12.81 0.02 13.45
CA GLU A 51 12.78 0.38 14.87
C GLU A 51 11.39 0.18 15.44
N SER A 52 10.37 0.64 14.72
CA SER A 52 8.96 0.41 15.12
C SER A 52 7.98 0.52 13.97
N THR A 53 6.88 -0.23 14.12
CA THR A 53 5.64 -0.08 13.34
C THR A 53 4.51 0.12 14.35
N LYS A 54 3.75 1.21 14.22
CA LYS A 54 2.69 1.57 15.17
C LYS A 54 1.42 2.00 14.44
N ALA A 55 0.28 1.61 14.99
CA ALA A 55 -1.01 2.14 14.54
C ALA A 55 -1.13 3.63 14.91
N LEU A 56 -1.75 4.39 14.03
CA LEU A 56 -2.08 5.79 14.20
C LEU A 56 -3.55 6.00 13.85
N ALA A 57 -4.25 6.82 14.61
CA ALA A 57 -5.60 7.26 14.33
C ALA A 57 -5.58 8.76 14.03
N ILE A 58 -5.88 9.13 12.79
CA ILE A 58 -5.88 10.52 12.34
C ILE A 58 -7.28 11.10 12.54
N PRO A 59 -7.46 12.15 13.36
CA PRO A 59 -8.77 12.79 13.50
C PRO A 59 -9.24 13.40 12.18
N ALA A 60 -10.50 13.18 11.82
CA ALA A 60 -11.14 13.75 10.65
C ALA A 60 -12.58 14.17 10.97
N PRO A 61 -13.21 15.07 10.19
CA PRO A 61 -14.57 15.55 10.45
C PRO A 61 -15.63 14.44 10.50
N HIS A 62 -15.38 13.31 9.84
CA HIS A 62 -16.28 12.17 9.75
C HIS A 62 -15.91 11.02 10.70
N GLY A 63 -14.94 11.22 11.58
CA GLY A 63 -14.44 10.22 12.53
C GLY A 63 -12.91 10.14 12.55
N THR A 64 -12.36 8.94 12.56
CA THR A 64 -10.92 8.73 12.50
C THR A 64 -10.53 7.97 11.24
N ILE A 65 -9.41 8.36 10.63
CA ILE A 65 -8.80 7.64 9.51
C ILE A 65 -7.69 6.78 10.10
N PRO A 66 -7.77 5.43 9.97
CA PRO A 66 -6.69 4.56 10.39
C PRO A 66 -5.43 4.82 9.58
N ALA A 67 -4.29 4.75 10.23
CA ALA A 67 -3.00 4.87 9.57
C ALA A 67 -1.96 4.00 10.28
N ARG A 68 -0.81 3.81 9.66
CA ARG A 68 0.30 3.08 10.22
C ARG A 68 1.59 3.84 10.01
N ILE A 69 2.34 4.07 11.09
CA ILE A 69 3.62 4.76 11.07
C ILE A 69 4.77 3.76 11.12
N TYR A 70 5.71 3.89 10.22
CA TYR A 70 6.91 3.07 10.11
C TYR A 70 8.13 3.92 10.40
N THR A 71 8.89 3.54 11.42
CA THR A 71 10.11 4.25 11.82
C THR A 71 11.32 3.35 11.55
N PRO A 72 12.27 3.75 10.72
CA PRO A 72 13.49 2.97 10.46
C PRO A 72 14.44 3.01 11.64
N LYS A 73 15.34 2.01 11.76
CA LYS A 73 16.40 1.98 12.78
C LYS A 73 17.36 3.14 12.62
N THR A 74 17.71 3.46 11.38
CA THR A 74 18.54 4.62 11.05
C THR A 74 17.64 5.72 10.51
N LEU A 75 17.45 6.77 11.30
CA LEU A 75 16.60 7.90 10.94
C LEU A 75 17.46 9.09 10.54
N ARG A 76 17.37 9.47 9.28
CA ARG A 76 18.04 10.68 8.78
C ARG A 76 17.43 11.93 9.42
N LYS A 77 18.28 12.88 9.77
CA LYS A 77 17.86 14.19 10.28
C LYS A 77 18.38 15.31 9.39
N ILE A 78 17.52 16.23 9.04
CA ILE A 78 17.83 17.45 8.29
C ILE A 78 17.43 18.62 9.18
N ASN A 79 18.41 19.41 9.62
CA ASN A 79 18.21 20.50 10.58
C ASN A 79 17.48 20.05 11.86
N GLY A 80 17.79 18.86 12.37
CA GLY A 80 17.15 18.28 13.56
C GLY A 80 15.78 17.65 13.35
N LEU A 81 15.19 17.79 12.16
CA LEU A 81 13.89 17.21 11.80
C LEU A 81 14.05 15.93 11.00
N ALA A 82 13.20 14.96 11.27
CA ALA A 82 13.10 13.74 10.49
C ALA A 82 12.25 13.97 9.24
N PRO A 83 12.72 13.59 8.05
CA PRO A 83 11.86 13.60 6.87
C PRO A 83 10.72 12.60 7.03
N CYS A 84 9.54 12.95 6.52
CA CYS A 84 8.36 12.13 6.57
C CYS A 84 7.72 12.02 5.19
N LEU A 85 7.28 10.80 4.84
CA LEU A 85 6.53 10.50 3.63
C LEU A 85 5.13 10.05 4.04
N VAL A 86 4.10 10.70 3.53
CA VAL A 86 2.72 10.23 3.63
C VAL A 86 2.43 9.38 2.41
N PHE A 87 1.99 8.14 2.64
CA PHE A 87 1.78 7.14 1.60
C PHE A 87 0.28 6.80 1.47
N PHE A 88 -0.24 6.96 0.27
CA PHE A 88 -1.58 6.54 -0.10
C PHE A 88 -1.47 5.36 -1.08
N HIS A 89 -1.98 4.21 -0.68
CA HIS A 89 -1.86 2.99 -1.47
C HIS A 89 -2.66 3.05 -2.78
N GLY A 90 -2.19 2.31 -3.78
CA GLY A 90 -2.90 2.09 -5.03
C GLY A 90 -4.05 1.07 -4.88
N GLY A 91 -4.86 0.94 -5.95
CA GLY A 91 -5.96 -0.03 -5.98
C GLY A 91 -7.26 0.49 -6.58
N GLY A 92 -7.17 1.55 -7.42
CA GLY A 92 -8.34 2.12 -8.12
C GLY A 92 -9.42 2.65 -7.18
N TRP A 93 -9.04 3.07 -5.98
CA TRP A 93 -9.92 3.52 -4.89
C TRP A 93 -10.92 2.46 -4.40
N VAL A 94 -10.76 1.20 -4.80
CA VAL A 94 -11.67 0.08 -4.46
C VAL A 94 -10.97 -1.00 -3.66
N ILE A 95 -9.72 -1.30 -3.98
CA ILE A 95 -8.92 -2.33 -3.34
C ILE A 95 -7.65 -1.75 -2.72
N GLY A 96 -6.95 -2.53 -1.92
CA GLY A 96 -5.77 -2.12 -1.17
C GLY A 96 -6.12 -1.74 0.28
N ASP A 97 -5.13 -1.81 1.14
CA ASP A 97 -5.17 -1.47 2.56
C ASP A 97 -3.75 -1.34 3.13
N LEU A 98 -3.65 -1.11 4.43
CA LEU A 98 -2.38 -1.00 5.14
C LEU A 98 -1.52 -2.27 5.03
N ASP A 99 -2.15 -3.46 5.03
CA ASP A 99 -1.44 -4.74 5.04
C ASP A 99 -0.91 -5.10 3.65
N THR A 100 -1.69 -4.81 2.61
CA THR A 100 -1.31 -5.11 1.22
C THR A 100 -0.12 -4.27 0.73
N HIS A 101 0.15 -3.12 1.37
CA HIS A 101 1.26 -2.23 1.04
C HIS A 101 2.28 -2.11 2.17
N GLU A 102 2.18 -2.93 3.22
CA GLU A 102 3.07 -2.86 4.37
C GLU A 102 4.54 -2.98 4.01
N VAL A 103 4.92 -4.00 3.26
CA VAL A 103 6.32 -4.24 2.88
C VAL A 103 6.88 -3.10 2.02
N VAL A 104 6.05 -2.49 1.17
CA VAL A 104 6.45 -1.31 0.39
C VAL A 104 6.78 -0.14 1.31
N CYS A 105 5.91 0.14 2.29
CA CYS A 105 6.12 1.21 3.27
C CYS A 105 7.33 0.95 4.16
N GLN A 106 7.54 -0.31 4.58
CA GLN A 106 8.72 -0.71 5.36
C GLN A 106 10.01 -0.51 4.58
N LYS A 107 10.04 -0.88 3.30
CA LYS A 107 11.19 -0.65 2.41
C LYS A 107 11.46 0.83 2.19
N LEU A 108 10.41 1.62 1.92
CA LEU A 108 10.55 3.07 1.77
C LEU A 108 11.13 3.72 3.03
N ALA A 109 10.68 3.30 4.21
CA ALA A 109 11.20 3.80 5.48
C ALA A 109 12.67 3.39 5.68
N HIS A 110 12.99 2.13 5.43
CA HIS A 110 14.33 1.59 5.62
C HIS A 110 15.36 2.20 4.66
N GLU A 111 15.09 2.14 3.36
CA GLU A 111 16.01 2.60 2.30
C GLU A 111 16.11 4.14 2.27
N GLY A 112 15.01 4.82 2.57
CA GLY A 112 14.97 6.28 2.60
C GLY A 112 15.46 6.90 3.89
N GLU A 113 15.68 6.10 4.95
CA GLU A 113 16.03 6.58 6.31
C GLU A 113 15.04 7.66 6.80
N LEU A 114 13.75 7.47 6.50
CA LEU A 114 12.69 8.45 6.77
C LEU A 114 11.46 7.78 7.43
N ILE A 115 10.65 8.58 8.09
CA ILE A 115 9.36 8.11 8.61
C ILE A 115 8.39 7.95 7.45
N VAL A 116 7.65 6.81 7.41
CA VAL A 116 6.53 6.64 6.49
C VAL A 116 5.23 6.55 7.27
N ILE A 117 4.21 7.26 6.83
CA ILE A 117 2.84 7.18 7.36
C ILE A 117 1.96 6.67 6.22
N SER A 118 1.50 5.42 6.33
CA SER A 118 0.53 4.84 5.39
C SER A 118 -0.89 5.11 5.88
N VAL A 119 -1.72 5.62 5.00
CA VAL A 119 -3.09 6.05 5.31
C VAL A 119 -4.09 5.05 4.74
N ASP A 120 -5.03 4.59 5.58
CA ASP A 120 -6.14 3.71 5.20
C ASP A 120 -7.37 4.56 4.85
N TYR A 121 -7.27 5.25 3.72
CA TYR A 121 -8.31 6.15 3.25
C TYR A 121 -9.57 5.39 2.82
N ARG A 122 -10.73 6.03 2.89
CA ARG A 122 -12.03 5.43 2.56
C ARG A 122 -12.11 5.02 1.09
N LEU A 123 -12.63 3.81 0.86
CA LEU A 123 -12.71 3.19 -0.46
C LEU A 123 -14.14 3.17 -1.00
N ALA A 124 -14.25 3.23 -2.32
CA ALA A 124 -15.47 2.96 -3.06
C ALA A 124 -15.74 1.44 -3.12
N PRO A 125 -17.00 1.01 -3.32
CA PRO A 125 -18.20 1.80 -3.56
C PRO A 125 -18.87 2.36 -2.31
N GLU A 126 -18.43 1.95 -1.10
CA GLU A 126 -19.02 2.33 0.18
C GLU A 126 -18.88 3.85 0.41
N HIS A 127 -17.73 4.38 0.03
CA HIS A 127 -17.40 5.80 0.13
C HIS A 127 -16.98 6.32 -1.26
N ARG A 128 -17.94 6.87 -1.98
CA ARG A 128 -17.72 7.40 -3.33
C ARG A 128 -16.89 8.68 -3.30
N PHE A 129 -16.37 9.06 -4.47
CA PHE A 129 -15.75 10.36 -4.66
C PHE A 129 -16.64 11.48 -4.07
N PRO A 130 -16.10 12.45 -3.32
CA PRO A 130 -14.67 12.72 -3.12
C PRO A 130 -14.05 12.10 -1.84
N ALA A 131 -14.68 11.15 -1.16
CA ALA A 131 -14.28 10.66 0.16
C ALA A 131 -12.76 10.35 0.30
N ALA A 132 -12.17 9.66 -0.68
CA ALA A 132 -10.74 9.36 -0.65
C ALA A 132 -9.85 10.62 -0.78
N VAL A 133 -10.34 11.64 -1.49
CA VAL A 133 -9.66 12.94 -1.62
C VAL A 133 -9.77 13.72 -0.32
N ASP A 134 -10.95 13.72 0.31
CA ASP A 134 -11.18 14.40 1.60
C ASP A 134 -10.31 13.78 2.71
N ASP A 135 -10.01 12.48 2.63
CA ASP A 135 -9.13 11.79 3.57
C ASP A 135 -7.63 12.07 3.30
N ALA A 136 -7.29 12.60 2.14
CA ALA A 136 -5.90 12.89 1.75
C ALA A 136 -5.50 14.35 1.98
N VAL A 137 -6.45 15.25 2.29
CA VAL A 137 -6.24 16.68 2.49
C VAL A 137 -6.34 17.06 3.96
#